data_dd1a41eee8182de6859540e7d9551bb9
#
_entry.id   dd1a41eee8182de6859540e7d9551bb9
#
_cell.length_a   1.000
_cell.length_b   1.000
_cell.length_c   1.000
_cell.angle_alpha   90.00
_cell.angle_beta   90.00
_cell.angle_gamma   90.00
#
_symmetry.space_group_name_H-M   'P 1'
#
loop_
_entity.id
_entity.type
_entity.pdbx_description
1 polymer ?
#
loop_
_entity_poly.entity_id
_entity_poly.type
_entity_poly.pdbx_seq_one_letter_code
_entity_poly.pdbx_strand_id
1 'polypeptide(L)'
;GAAAIIMDPYTGEVLGMASRPTFDPNNFDEYPAESWNNKAVSMIYEPGSVFKPIVACMGMAEQLITPDTIINDEGKIKVADRVIHNWDWKWEYKGKGKIPFNEVIKNSINTGMVQLGMELGAHKLTNYSKLFGFGEPTGIELPGEESGILYKAENMYEPDVATMAIGQGIAVTPIQMLRAICSIANGGELVQPYIIKKVVAPNGDVVREGHKKVIRQVISKDTASKMRDMMEQVVTDGGGQSAAIKGYRIAGKTGTAEKLAE
;
A
#
# COMPACT_ATOMS: atom_id res chain seq x y z
N GLY A 1 12.21 -12.43 7.80
CA GLY A 1 11.03 -13.14 7.33
C GLY A 1 10.50 -12.58 6.02
N ALA A 2 9.60 -13.30 5.37
CA ALA A 2 8.95 -12.90 4.13
C ALA A 2 7.47 -13.29 4.14
N ALA A 3 6.65 -12.54 3.39
CA ALA A 3 5.26 -12.89 3.11
C ALA A 3 4.95 -12.63 1.64
N ALA A 4 4.07 -13.45 1.06
CA ALA A 4 3.51 -13.26 -0.27
C ALA A 4 2.01 -13.54 -0.24
N ILE A 5 1.22 -12.71 -0.91
CA ILE A 5 -0.24 -12.83 -0.97
C ILE A 5 -0.68 -12.58 -2.40
N ILE A 6 -1.59 -13.41 -2.89
CA ILE A 6 -2.27 -13.24 -4.17
C ILE A 6 -3.76 -13.16 -3.88
N MET A 7 -4.42 -12.11 -4.34
CA MET A 7 -5.84 -11.86 -4.10
C MET A 7 -6.51 -11.39 -5.40
N ASP A 8 -7.72 -11.89 -5.66
CA ASP A 8 -8.57 -11.34 -6.71
C ASP A 8 -9.07 -9.96 -6.26
N PRO A 9 -8.72 -8.86 -6.96
CA PRO A 9 -9.08 -7.52 -6.55
C PRO A 9 -10.59 -7.24 -6.64
N TYR A 10 -11.32 -7.99 -7.47
CA TYR A 10 -12.76 -7.77 -7.68
C TYR A 10 -13.63 -8.46 -6.65
N THR A 11 -13.18 -9.60 -6.14
CA THR A 11 -13.96 -10.42 -5.20
C THR A 11 -13.44 -10.35 -3.77
N GLY A 12 -12.14 -10.13 -3.58
CA GLY A 12 -11.45 -10.25 -2.28
C GLY A 12 -11.04 -11.70 -1.95
N GLU A 13 -11.23 -12.66 -2.87
CA GLU A 13 -10.80 -14.05 -2.69
C GLU A 13 -9.27 -14.10 -2.62
N VAL A 14 -8.72 -14.65 -1.54
CA VAL A 14 -7.28 -14.90 -1.40
C VAL A 14 -6.95 -16.20 -2.12
N LEU A 15 -6.25 -16.09 -3.24
CA LEU A 15 -5.89 -17.20 -4.14
C LEU A 15 -4.63 -17.92 -3.68
N GLY A 16 -3.78 -17.25 -2.92
CA GLY A 16 -2.56 -17.81 -2.36
C GLY A 16 -1.98 -16.92 -1.26
N MET A 17 -1.41 -17.55 -0.25
CA MET A 17 -0.74 -16.87 0.86
C MET A 17 0.42 -17.71 1.36
N ALA A 18 1.57 -17.09 1.56
CA ALA A 18 2.75 -17.73 2.10
C ALA A 18 3.46 -16.82 3.10
N SER A 19 4.01 -17.43 4.15
CA SER A 19 4.80 -16.76 5.19
C SER A 19 6.09 -17.53 5.45
N ARG A 20 7.20 -16.82 5.75
CA ARG A 20 8.49 -17.42 6.13
C ARG A 20 9.09 -16.64 7.32
N PRO A 21 9.71 -17.31 8.33
CA PRO A 21 9.73 -18.77 8.49
C PRO A 21 8.32 -19.36 8.58
N THR A 22 8.18 -20.64 8.32
CA THR A 22 6.93 -21.40 8.41
C THR A 22 7.14 -22.59 9.33
N PHE A 23 6.08 -23.32 9.64
CA PHE A 23 6.11 -24.53 10.47
C PHE A 23 5.20 -25.60 9.87
N ASP A 24 5.38 -26.85 10.30
CA ASP A 24 4.43 -27.93 10.06
C ASP A 24 3.39 -27.93 11.17
N PRO A 25 2.09 -27.70 10.88
CA PRO A 25 1.05 -27.70 11.90
C PRO A 25 0.88 -29.04 12.65
N ASN A 26 1.34 -30.15 12.04
CA ASN A 26 1.27 -31.48 12.69
C ASN A 26 2.38 -31.69 13.73
N ASN A 27 3.47 -30.91 13.65
CA ASN A 27 4.63 -31.00 14.52
C ASN A 27 5.05 -29.58 14.97
N PHE A 28 4.09 -28.74 15.34
CA PHE A 28 4.31 -27.32 15.60
C PHE A 28 5.29 -27.06 16.77
N ASP A 29 5.38 -27.95 17.72
CA ASP A 29 6.26 -27.90 18.88
C ASP A 29 7.77 -28.08 18.55
N GLU A 30 8.09 -28.60 17.37
CA GLU A 30 9.47 -28.67 16.85
C GLU A 30 9.97 -27.31 16.28
N TYR A 31 9.09 -26.30 16.17
CA TYR A 31 9.41 -25.01 15.57
C TYR A 31 9.38 -23.88 16.60
N PRO A 32 10.23 -22.83 16.42
CA PRO A 32 10.18 -21.65 17.27
C PRO A 32 8.79 -20.98 17.21
N ALA A 33 8.30 -20.49 18.34
CA ALA A 33 6.96 -19.87 18.45
C ALA A 33 6.74 -18.71 17.47
N GLU A 34 7.79 -17.97 17.13
CA GLU A 34 7.76 -16.91 16.13
C GLU A 34 7.42 -17.39 14.71
N SER A 35 7.62 -18.68 14.41
CA SER A 35 7.26 -19.30 13.14
C SER A 35 5.76 -19.58 13.01
N TRP A 36 5.03 -19.61 14.11
CA TRP A 36 3.59 -19.92 14.12
C TRP A 36 2.74 -18.76 13.63
N ASN A 37 3.28 -17.55 13.66
CA ASN A 37 2.57 -16.34 13.23
C ASN A 37 2.55 -16.23 11.70
N ASN A 38 1.36 -16.04 11.14
CA ASN A 38 1.21 -15.71 9.72
C ASN A 38 1.55 -14.24 9.49
N LYS A 39 2.75 -13.99 8.98
CA LYS A 39 3.27 -12.61 8.75
C LYS A 39 2.42 -11.81 7.77
N ALA A 40 1.60 -12.44 6.94
CA ALA A 40 0.71 -11.74 6.02
C ALA A 40 -0.34 -10.88 6.76
N VAL A 41 -0.73 -11.29 7.97
CA VAL A 41 -1.76 -10.62 8.79
C VAL A 41 -1.23 -10.07 10.11
N SER A 42 -0.12 -10.63 10.65
CA SER A 42 0.39 -10.29 11.98
C SER A 42 1.62 -9.37 11.98
N MET A 43 2.36 -9.27 10.86
CA MET A 43 3.52 -8.41 10.77
C MET A 43 3.10 -6.98 10.44
N ILE A 44 3.46 -6.03 11.28
CA ILE A 44 3.32 -4.61 10.98
C ILE A 44 4.66 -4.05 10.48
N TYR A 45 4.63 -3.21 9.46
CA TYR A 45 5.81 -2.58 8.87
C TYR A 45 5.45 -1.23 8.25
N GLU A 46 6.42 -0.36 8.11
CA GLU A 46 6.25 0.88 7.34
C GLU A 46 6.25 0.56 5.84
N PRO A 47 5.18 0.88 5.09
CA PRO A 47 5.06 0.47 3.68
C PRO A 47 6.05 1.19 2.75
N GLY A 48 6.59 2.33 3.18
CA GLY A 48 7.48 3.12 2.34
C GLY A 48 6.83 3.48 1.00
N SER A 49 7.61 3.47 -0.07
CA SER A 49 7.16 3.93 -1.39
C SER A 49 5.98 3.17 -2.00
N VAL A 50 5.58 2.01 -1.50
CA VAL A 50 4.34 1.34 -1.96
C VAL A 50 3.08 2.06 -1.47
N PHE A 51 3.19 2.98 -0.50
CA PHE A 51 2.10 3.81 -0.03
C PHE A 51 1.83 5.04 -0.94
N LYS A 52 2.80 5.46 -1.76
CA LYS A 52 2.70 6.64 -2.63
C LYS A 52 1.49 6.62 -3.58
N PRO A 53 1.14 5.50 -4.25
CA PRO A 53 -0.08 5.42 -5.04
C PRO A 53 -1.36 5.76 -4.25
N ILE A 54 -1.42 5.35 -2.99
CA ILE A 54 -2.56 5.65 -2.11
C ILE A 54 -2.64 7.17 -1.86
N VAL A 55 -1.53 7.81 -1.49
CA VAL A 55 -1.47 9.27 -1.28
C VAL A 55 -1.78 10.04 -2.57
N ALA A 56 -1.29 9.58 -3.71
CA ALA A 56 -1.60 10.19 -4.99
C ALA A 56 -3.09 10.07 -5.36
N CYS A 57 -3.74 8.95 -5.03
CA CYS A 57 -5.20 8.81 -5.16
C CYS A 57 -5.94 9.84 -4.28
N MET A 58 -5.47 10.09 -3.06
CA MET A 58 -6.04 11.14 -2.19
C MET A 58 -5.94 12.52 -2.85
N GLY A 59 -4.75 12.86 -3.39
CA GLY A 59 -4.53 14.13 -4.07
C GLY A 59 -5.39 14.31 -5.31
N MET A 60 -5.59 13.25 -6.11
CA MET A 60 -6.50 13.29 -7.26
C MET A 60 -7.98 13.40 -6.83
N ALA A 61 -8.38 12.70 -5.77
CA ALA A 61 -9.75 12.77 -5.24
C ALA A 61 -10.08 14.17 -4.71
N GLU A 62 -9.11 14.87 -4.12
CA GLU A 62 -9.21 16.26 -3.67
C GLU A 62 -8.96 17.30 -4.78
N GLN A 63 -8.74 16.86 -6.02
CA GLN A 63 -8.46 17.72 -7.18
C GLN A 63 -7.22 18.61 -7.04
N LEU A 64 -6.27 18.22 -6.16
CA LEU A 64 -5.01 18.92 -5.98
C LEU A 64 -4.02 18.61 -7.09
N ILE A 65 -4.09 17.41 -7.65
CA ILE A 65 -3.21 16.95 -8.73
C ILE A 65 -3.97 16.20 -9.82
N THR A 66 -3.37 16.20 -10.99
CA THR A 66 -3.63 15.29 -12.11
C THR A 66 -2.30 14.61 -12.49
N PRO A 67 -2.29 13.57 -13.35
CA PRO A 67 -1.04 12.99 -13.84
C PRO A 67 -0.09 14.02 -14.50
N ASP A 68 -0.63 15.09 -15.08
CA ASP A 68 0.12 16.12 -15.82
C ASP A 68 0.47 17.35 -14.97
N THR A 69 0.05 17.39 -13.69
CA THR A 69 0.38 18.50 -12.79
C THR A 69 1.89 18.61 -12.63
N ILE A 70 2.43 19.81 -12.90
CA ILE A 70 3.87 20.05 -12.82
C ILE A 70 4.31 20.22 -11.38
N ILE A 71 5.28 19.41 -10.97
CA ILE A 71 5.95 19.45 -9.68
C ILE A 71 7.41 19.90 -9.89
N ASN A 72 7.93 20.72 -8.99
CA ASN A 72 9.34 21.09 -8.98
C ASN A 72 10.11 20.16 -8.03
N ASP A 73 10.90 19.25 -8.60
CA ASP A 73 11.75 18.35 -7.85
C ASP A 73 13.18 18.93 -7.74
N GLU A 74 13.56 19.34 -6.54
CA GLU A 74 14.90 19.82 -6.21
C GLU A 74 15.82 18.72 -5.67
N GLY A 75 15.34 17.46 -5.62
CA GLY A 75 16.10 16.32 -5.09
C GLY A 75 16.05 16.22 -3.57
N LYS A 76 15.75 17.30 -2.88
CA LYS A 76 15.55 17.38 -1.43
C LYS A 76 14.50 18.41 -1.08
N ILE A 77 13.83 18.23 0.04
CA ILE A 77 12.88 19.18 0.59
C ILE A 77 13.06 19.29 2.11
N LYS A 78 13.03 20.49 2.63
CA LYS A 78 13.10 20.75 4.07
C LYS A 78 11.70 20.99 4.61
N VAL A 79 11.30 20.24 5.64
CA VAL A 79 10.06 20.41 6.37
C VAL A 79 10.41 20.54 7.85
N ALA A 80 10.15 21.70 8.43
CA ALA A 80 10.61 22.09 9.79
C ALA A 80 12.14 21.87 9.94
N ASP A 81 12.56 20.97 10.82
CA ASP A 81 13.95 20.62 11.11
C ASP A 81 14.47 19.43 10.28
N ARG A 82 13.60 18.72 9.54
CA ARG A 82 13.96 17.54 8.75
C ARG A 82 14.23 17.90 7.30
N VAL A 83 15.21 17.22 6.71
CA VAL A 83 15.47 17.24 5.26
C VAL A 83 15.19 15.86 4.70
N ILE A 84 14.23 15.78 3.77
CA ILE A 84 13.89 14.56 3.08
C ILE A 84 14.51 14.61 1.69
N HIS A 85 15.24 13.55 1.35
CA HIS A 85 15.91 13.41 0.07
C HIS A 85 15.18 12.41 -0.83
N ASN A 86 15.37 12.56 -2.16
CA ASN A 86 15.05 11.48 -3.09
C ASN A 86 16.02 10.29 -2.84
N TRP A 87 15.59 9.09 -3.24
CA TRP A 87 16.37 7.86 -3.02
C TRP A 87 17.71 7.86 -3.77
N ASP A 88 17.80 8.57 -4.90
CA ASP A 88 18.98 8.70 -5.76
C ASP A 88 19.89 9.89 -5.36
N TRP A 89 19.53 10.66 -4.34
CA TRP A 89 20.28 11.84 -3.89
C TRP A 89 21.77 11.58 -3.64
N LYS A 90 22.12 10.42 -3.13
CA LYS A 90 23.52 10.06 -2.82
C LYS A 90 24.41 9.96 -4.05
N TRP A 91 23.83 9.79 -5.22
CA TRP A 91 24.53 9.66 -6.50
C TRP A 91 24.37 10.88 -7.40
N GLU A 92 23.16 11.44 -7.44
CA GLU A 92 22.82 12.54 -8.36
C GLU A 92 23.08 13.93 -7.75
N TYR A 93 22.91 14.09 -6.43
CA TYR A 93 22.99 15.37 -5.69
C TYR A 93 22.13 16.49 -6.27
N LYS A 94 21.13 16.16 -7.07
CA LYS A 94 20.20 17.08 -7.73
C LYS A 94 18.83 16.44 -7.90
N GLY A 95 17.81 17.28 -8.11
CA GLY A 95 16.50 16.84 -8.51
C GLY A 95 16.35 16.79 -10.04
N LYS A 96 15.16 16.41 -10.48
CA LYS A 96 14.80 16.31 -11.90
C LYS A 96 14.19 17.63 -12.45
N GLY A 97 14.08 18.67 -11.61
CA GLY A 97 13.50 19.95 -11.97
C GLY A 97 11.96 19.86 -12.11
N LYS A 98 11.43 20.60 -13.09
CA LYS A 98 10.00 20.60 -13.36
C LYS A 98 9.59 19.35 -14.12
N ILE A 99 8.83 18.48 -13.46
CA ILE A 99 8.35 17.20 -14.00
C ILE A 99 6.83 17.07 -13.79
N PRO A 100 6.11 16.36 -14.66
CA PRO A 100 4.71 16.04 -14.43
C PRO A 100 4.58 14.97 -13.32
N PHE A 101 3.43 14.95 -12.65
CA PHE A 101 3.22 14.09 -11.47
C PHE A 101 3.32 12.59 -11.78
N ASN A 102 3.01 12.14 -12.98
CA ASN A 102 3.22 10.75 -13.40
C ASN A 102 4.68 10.33 -13.25
N GLU A 103 5.66 11.23 -13.52
CA GLU A 103 7.08 10.98 -13.29
C GLU A 103 7.43 10.85 -11.80
N VAL A 104 6.67 11.52 -10.91
CA VAL A 104 6.83 11.37 -9.45
C VAL A 104 6.54 9.93 -9.02
N ILE A 105 5.46 9.33 -9.53
CA ILE A 105 5.10 7.95 -9.25
C ILE A 105 6.06 6.98 -9.95
N LYS A 106 6.33 7.18 -11.24
CA LYS A 106 7.19 6.33 -12.05
C LYS A 106 8.59 6.19 -11.47
N ASN A 107 9.20 7.30 -11.06
CA ASN A 107 10.55 7.34 -10.51
C ASN A 107 10.59 7.31 -8.98
N SER A 108 9.44 7.18 -8.32
CA SER A 108 9.35 7.12 -6.85
C SER A 108 9.96 8.35 -6.14
N ILE A 109 9.71 9.55 -6.67
CA ILE A 109 10.28 10.82 -6.18
C ILE A 109 9.66 11.20 -4.83
N ASN A 110 10.50 11.33 -3.79
CA ASN A 110 10.05 11.67 -2.44
C ASN A 110 9.58 13.12 -2.35
N THR A 111 10.33 14.06 -2.93
CA THR A 111 10.04 15.49 -2.83
C THR A 111 8.67 15.85 -3.38
N GLY A 112 8.25 15.25 -4.51
CA GLY A 112 6.93 15.48 -5.09
C GLY A 112 5.81 14.93 -4.20
N MET A 113 6.02 13.78 -3.55
CA MET A 113 5.05 13.23 -2.62
C MET A 113 4.94 14.04 -1.33
N VAL A 114 6.05 14.57 -0.81
CA VAL A 114 6.05 15.46 0.35
C VAL A 114 5.27 16.75 0.04
N GLN A 115 5.51 17.38 -1.13
CA GLN A 115 4.74 18.55 -1.56
C GLN A 115 3.23 18.26 -1.53
N LEU A 116 2.80 17.15 -2.13
CA LEU A 116 1.40 16.72 -2.10
C LEU A 116 0.89 16.45 -0.69
N GLY A 117 1.67 15.76 0.14
CA GLY A 117 1.30 15.44 1.53
C GLY A 117 1.08 16.70 2.37
N MET A 118 1.96 17.70 2.21
CA MET A 118 1.83 18.99 2.91
C MET A 118 0.58 19.76 2.46
N GLU A 119 0.22 19.67 1.18
CA GLU A 119 -1.01 20.30 0.65
C GLU A 119 -2.28 19.57 1.13
N LEU A 120 -2.26 18.23 1.23
CA LEU A 120 -3.35 17.45 1.81
C LEU A 120 -3.54 17.74 3.30
N GLY A 121 -2.44 17.82 4.03
CA GLY A 121 -2.42 18.00 5.48
C GLY A 121 -2.82 16.74 6.27
N ALA A 122 -2.59 16.79 7.59
CA ALA A 122 -2.78 15.65 8.49
C ALA A 122 -4.20 15.06 8.45
N HIS A 123 -5.23 15.91 8.46
CA HIS A 123 -6.62 15.47 8.51
C HIS A 123 -7.03 14.68 7.27
N LYS A 124 -6.72 15.16 6.07
CA LYS A 124 -7.06 14.44 4.83
C LYS A 124 -6.25 13.15 4.70
N LEU A 125 -4.92 13.19 4.95
CA LEU A 125 -4.09 12.00 4.94
C LEU A 125 -4.64 10.90 5.87
N THR A 126 -4.97 11.26 7.12
CA THR A 126 -5.49 10.29 8.09
C THR A 126 -6.89 9.78 7.68
N ASN A 127 -7.79 10.67 7.26
CA ASN A 127 -9.15 10.29 6.90
C ASN A 127 -9.18 9.36 5.68
N TYR A 128 -8.44 9.68 4.62
CA TYR A 128 -8.33 8.80 3.47
C TYR A 128 -7.64 7.47 3.81
N SER A 129 -6.61 7.49 4.66
CA SER A 129 -5.97 6.25 5.13
C SER A 129 -6.98 5.32 5.81
N LYS A 130 -7.87 5.87 6.65
CA LYS A 130 -8.99 5.11 7.23
C LYS A 130 -9.98 4.62 6.15
N LEU A 131 -10.29 5.45 5.16
CA LEU A 131 -11.16 5.03 4.05
C LEU A 131 -10.54 3.87 3.26
N PHE A 132 -9.23 3.83 3.06
CA PHE A 132 -8.49 2.71 2.48
C PHE A 132 -8.35 1.51 3.44
N GLY A 133 -8.85 1.62 4.68
CA GLY A 133 -8.90 0.55 5.68
C GLY A 133 -7.62 0.35 6.47
N PHE A 134 -6.76 1.35 6.56
CA PHE A 134 -5.61 1.33 7.47
C PHE A 134 -6.02 1.69 8.89
N GLY A 135 -5.33 1.13 9.88
CA GLY A 135 -5.62 1.33 11.29
C GLY A 135 -6.76 0.46 11.85
N GLU A 136 -7.30 -0.47 11.05
CA GLU A 136 -8.32 -1.43 11.44
C GLU A 136 -8.05 -2.82 10.83
N PRO A 137 -8.45 -3.93 11.46
CA PRO A 137 -8.37 -5.26 10.87
C PRO A 137 -9.15 -5.34 9.56
N THR A 138 -8.69 -6.16 8.61
CA THR A 138 -9.40 -6.36 7.34
C THR A 138 -10.64 -7.22 7.49
N GLY A 139 -10.69 -8.02 8.55
CA GLY A 139 -11.75 -8.99 8.81
C GLY A 139 -11.59 -10.29 8.01
N ILE A 140 -10.37 -10.60 7.56
CA ILE A 140 -10.04 -11.92 7.01
C ILE A 140 -10.20 -12.99 8.08
N GLU A 141 -10.61 -14.21 7.67
CA GLU A 141 -10.90 -15.31 8.62
C GLU A 141 -9.60 -16.00 9.13
N LEU A 142 -8.65 -15.20 9.62
CA LEU A 142 -7.41 -15.68 10.20
C LEU A 142 -7.20 -15.12 11.62
N PRO A 143 -6.69 -15.92 12.54
CA PRO A 143 -6.35 -15.44 13.88
C PRO A 143 -5.11 -14.53 13.84
N GLY A 144 -4.98 -13.66 14.85
CA GLY A 144 -3.80 -12.83 15.04
C GLY A 144 -3.65 -11.70 14.01
N GLU A 145 -4.76 -11.23 13.44
CA GLU A 145 -4.72 -10.08 12.54
C GLU A 145 -4.46 -8.80 13.33
N GLU A 146 -3.42 -8.05 12.91
CA GLU A 146 -3.03 -6.78 13.50
C GLU A 146 -3.72 -5.60 12.81
N SER A 147 -4.02 -4.56 13.59
CA SER A 147 -4.65 -3.32 13.10
C SER A 147 -3.68 -2.39 12.39
N GLY A 148 -2.36 -2.60 12.55
CA GLY A 148 -1.37 -1.59 12.16
C GLY A 148 -1.38 -0.37 13.11
N ILE A 149 -0.65 0.68 12.72
CA ILE A 149 -0.56 1.93 13.48
C ILE A 149 -0.87 3.10 12.54
N LEU A 150 -1.92 3.83 12.85
CA LEU A 150 -2.30 5.07 12.18
C LEU A 150 -2.50 6.15 13.24
N TYR A 151 -1.67 7.18 13.22
CA TYR A 151 -1.78 8.30 14.15
C TYR A 151 -3.03 9.14 13.88
N LYS A 152 -3.56 9.74 14.96
CA LYS A 152 -4.63 10.72 14.84
C LYS A 152 -4.06 12.02 14.27
N ALA A 153 -4.84 12.69 13.42
CA ALA A 153 -4.41 13.93 12.78
C ALA A 153 -4.00 15.02 13.79
N GLU A 154 -4.69 15.07 14.93
CA GLU A 154 -4.44 16.05 15.99
C GLU A 154 -3.06 15.88 16.66
N ASN A 155 -2.45 14.71 16.51
CA ASN A 155 -1.15 14.37 17.10
C ASN A 155 0.00 14.46 16.07
N MET A 156 -0.29 14.86 14.82
CA MET A 156 0.71 14.94 13.76
C MET A 156 1.24 16.36 13.60
N TYR A 157 2.56 16.49 13.54
CA TYR A 157 3.27 17.70 13.16
C TYR A 157 3.63 17.66 11.68
N GLU A 158 4.10 18.79 11.13
CA GLU A 158 4.51 18.88 9.71
C GLU A 158 5.48 17.78 9.27
N PRO A 159 6.55 17.42 10.04
CA PRO A 159 7.42 16.32 9.67
C PRO A 159 6.72 14.96 9.60
N ASP A 160 5.70 14.72 10.42
CA ASP A 160 4.94 13.46 10.40
C ASP A 160 4.07 13.39 9.14
N VAL A 161 3.46 14.51 8.74
CA VAL A 161 2.72 14.64 7.48
C VAL A 161 3.63 14.36 6.29
N ALA A 162 4.82 14.97 6.28
CA ALA A 162 5.79 14.81 5.22
C ALA A 162 6.28 13.36 5.07
N THR A 163 6.58 12.69 6.21
CA THR A 163 7.05 11.29 6.20
C THR A 163 5.92 10.32 5.86
N MET A 164 4.70 10.57 6.35
CA MET A 164 3.54 9.74 6.00
C MET A 164 3.24 9.77 4.50
N ALA A 165 3.45 10.90 3.82
CA ALA A 165 3.27 11.01 2.38
C ALA A 165 4.20 10.08 1.56
N ILE A 166 5.29 9.63 2.14
CA ILE A 166 6.23 8.67 1.54
C ILE A 166 6.15 7.27 2.16
N GLY A 167 5.15 7.05 3.03
CA GLY A 167 4.86 5.76 3.66
C GLY A 167 5.71 5.43 4.88
N GLN A 168 6.23 6.43 5.56
CA GLN A 168 6.88 6.33 6.87
C GLN A 168 5.99 6.98 7.94
N GLY A 169 6.14 6.57 9.20
CA GLY A 169 5.25 7.06 10.27
C GLY A 169 3.82 6.50 10.21
N ILE A 170 3.57 5.50 9.39
CA ILE A 170 2.39 4.64 9.37
C ILE A 170 2.87 3.20 9.36
N ALA A 171 2.27 2.31 10.15
CA ALA A 171 2.58 0.88 10.10
C ALA A 171 1.35 0.08 9.68
N VAL A 172 1.54 -0.82 8.73
CA VAL A 172 0.46 -1.59 8.09
C VAL A 172 0.81 -3.07 8.04
N THR A 173 -0.20 -3.93 7.90
CA THR A 173 0.05 -5.33 7.58
C THR A 173 0.11 -5.55 6.06
N PRO A 174 0.78 -6.61 5.57
CA PRO A 174 0.80 -6.94 4.15
C PRO A 174 -0.60 -7.08 3.55
N ILE A 175 -1.55 -7.69 4.27
CA ILE A 175 -2.93 -7.82 3.78
C ILE A 175 -3.67 -6.48 3.70
N GLN A 176 -3.45 -5.55 4.64
CA GLN A 176 -4.01 -4.20 4.56
C GLN A 176 -3.49 -3.47 3.33
N MET A 177 -2.17 -3.52 3.09
CA MET A 177 -1.56 -2.87 1.92
C MET A 177 -2.09 -3.46 0.61
N LEU A 178 -2.17 -4.79 0.51
CA LEU A 178 -2.72 -5.47 -0.66
C LEU A 178 -4.19 -5.08 -0.90
N ARG A 179 -5.03 -5.09 0.14
CA ARG A 179 -6.44 -4.67 0.06
C ARG A 179 -6.58 -3.24 -0.47
N ALA A 180 -5.74 -2.32 0.01
CA ALA A 180 -5.75 -0.94 -0.45
C ALA A 180 -5.33 -0.81 -1.94
N ILE A 181 -4.32 -1.54 -2.39
CA ILE A 181 -3.92 -1.59 -3.81
C ILE A 181 -5.01 -2.25 -4.66
N CYS A 182 -5.68 -3.29 -4.16
CA CYS A 182 -6.80 -3.91 -4.87
C CYS A 182 -7.96 -2.93 -5.12
N SER A 183 -8.18 -1.95 -4.23
CA SER A 183 -9.18 -0.91 -4.49
C SER A 183 -8.81 -0.02 -5.69
N ILE A 184 -7.53 0.20 -5.95
CA ILE A 184 -7.09 0.88 -7.18
C ILE A 184 -7.32 -0.02 -8.40
N ALA A 185 -7.02 -1.31 -8.27
CA ALA A 185 -7.16 -2.27 -9.37
C ALA A 185 -8.62 -2.46 -9.82
N ASN A 186 -9.58 -2.46 -8.89
CA ASN A 186 -10.99 -2.78 -9.15
C ASN A 186 -11.90 -1.57 -9.42
N GLY A 187 -11.35 -0.35 -9.50
CA GLY A 187 -12.13 0.86 -9.76
C GLY A 187 -12.64 1.57 -8.51
N GLY A 188 -12.00 1.36 -7.37
CA GLY A 188 -12.16 2.15 -6.15
C GLY A 188 -12.94 1.49 -5.03
N GLU A 189 -13.35 0.23 -5.15
CA GLU A 189 -14.07 -0.50 -4.10
C GLU A 189 -13.09 -1.11 -3.09
N LEU A 190 -13.26 -0.82 -1.80
CA LEU A 190 -12.59 -1.55 -0.73
C LEU A 190 -13.38 -2.83 -0.45
N VAL A 191 -12.79 -3.98 -0.78
CA VAL A 191 -13.40 -5.30 -0.56
C VAL A 191 -12.80 -5.97 0.68
N GLN A 192 -13.62 -6.78 1.37
CA GLN A 192 -13.12 -7.61 2.47
C GLN A 192 -12.40 -8.83 1.89
N PRO A 193 -11.13 -9.10 2.28
CA PRO A 193 -10.48 -10.33 1.90
C PRO A 193 -11.12 -11.53 2.60
N TYR A 194 -11.17 -12.69 1.92
CA TYR A 194 -11.63 -13.94 2.49
C TYR A 194 -10.87 -15.14 1.94
N ILE A 195 -10.79 -16.22 2.74
CA ILE A 195 -10.09 -17.47 2.40
C ILE A 195 -11.03 -18.68 2.38
N ILE A 196 -12.13 -18.61 3.13
CA ILE A 196 -13.09 -19.72 3.18
C ILE A 196 -14.03 -19.58 1.99
N LYS A 197 -13.78 -20.38 0.95
CA LYS A 197 -14.63 -20.38 -0.25
C LYS A 197 -15.95 -21.07 0.00
N LYS A 198 -15.95 -22.22 0.71
CA LYS A 198 -17.15 -23.01 0.94
C LYS A 198 -17.00 -23.93 2.15
N VAL A 199 -18.07 -24.03 2.94
CA VAL A 199 -18.22 -25.04 3.98
C VAL A 199 -19.40 -25.93 3.61
N VAL A 200 -19.17 -27.24 3.54
CA VAL A 200 -20.17 -28.23 3.12
C VAL A 200 -20.39 -29.21 4.26
N ALA A 201 -21.64 -29.45 4.63
CA ALA A 201 -22.01 -30.46 5.62
C ALA A 201 -21.83 -31.88 5.07
N PRO A 202 -21.76 -32.93 5.94
CA PRO A 202 -21.57 -34.31 5.49
C PRO A 202 -22.67 -34.83 4.54
N ASN A 203 -23.87 -34.27 4.59
CA ASN A 203 -24.98 -34.58 3.69
C ASN A 203 -24.90 -33.88 2.32
N GLY A 204 -23.85 -33.06 2.08
CA GLY A 204 -23.65 -32.32 0.84
C GLY A 204 -24.26 -30.90 0.83
N ASP A 205 -24.98 -30.50 1.86
CA ASP A 205 -25.56 -29.14 1.94
C ASP A 205 -24.48 -28.08 2.16
N VAL A 206 -24.60 -26.96 1.44
CA VAL A 206 -23.72 -25.80 1.63
C VAL A 206 -24.15 -25.04 2.87
N VAL A 207 -23.32 -25.08 3.92
CA VAL A 207 -23.55 -24.39 5.20
C VAL A 207 -23.12 -22.93 5.11
N ARG A 208 -22.01 -22.64 4.40
CA ARG A 208 -21.47 -21.30 4.22
C ARG A 208 -20.75 -21.21 2.87
N GLU A 209 -20.91 -20.08 2.21
CA GLU A 209 -20.17 -19.76 1.00
C GLU A 209 -19.54 -18.37 1.11
N GLY A 210 -18.25 -18.27 0.78
CA GLY A 210 -17.52 -17.02 0.67
C GLY A 210 -18.04 -16.25 -0.54
N HIS A 211 -18.21 -14.95 -0.39
CA HIS A 211 -18.66 -14.08 -1.46
C HIS A 211 -18.06 -12.68 -1.34
N LYS A 212 -18.06 -11.97 -2.46
CA LYS A 212 -17.63 -10.56 -2.50
C LYS A 212 -18.42 -9.75 -1.46
N LYS A 213 -17.67 -9.04 -0.61
CA LYS A 213 -18.21 -8.05 0.32
C LYS A 213 -17.53 -6.72 0.09
N VAL A 214 -18.26 -5.78 -0.50
CA VAL A 214 -17.81 -4.39 -0.65
C VAL A 214 -18.05 -3.66 0.68
N ILE A 215 -16.98 -3.11 1.25
CA ILE A 215 -17.04 -2.33 2.48
C ILE A 215 -17.47 -0.90 2.16
N ARG A 216 -16.82 -0.29 1.15
CA ARG A 216 -17.11 1.09 0.69
C ARG A 216 -16.48 1.38 -0.66
N GLN A 217 -16.93 2.43 -1.33
CA GLN A 217 -16.22 3.09 -2.42
C GLN A 217 -15.23 4.09 -1.81
N VAL A 218 -13.93 3.96 -2.11
CA VAL A 218 -12.87 4.81 -1.54
C VAL A 218 -12.50 5.96 -2.46
N ILE A 219 -12.37 5.65 -3.75
CA ILE A 219 -12.02 6.61 -4.80
C ILE A 219 -12.92 6.39 -6.03
N SER A 220 -13.00 7.38 -6.90
CA SER A 220 -13.75 7.25 -8.15
C SER A 220 -13.09 6.27 -9.12
N LYS A 221 -13.88 5.72 -10.05
CA LYS A 221 -13.35 4.87 -11.13
C LYS A 221 -12.33 5.61 -12.00
N ASP A 222 -12.51 6.90 -12.21
CA ASP A 222 -11.58 7.75 -12.96
C ASP A 222 -10.24 7.89 -12.24
N THR A 223 -10.26 8.19 -10.94
CA THR A 223 -9.04 8.24 -10.10
C THR A 223 -8.31 6.90 -10.13
N ALA A 224 -9.04 5.79 -9.96
CA ALA A 224 -8.47 4.45 -9.99
C ALA A 224 -7.84 4.13 -11.36
N SER A 225 -8.49 4.53 -12.47
CA SER A 225 -7.96 4.33 -13.83
C SER A 225 -6.67 5.10 -14.06
N LYS A 226 -6.65 6.40 -13.74
CA LYS A 226 -5.45 7.24 -13.84
C LYS A 226 -4.30 6.70 -13.02
N MET A 227 -4.58 6.19 -11.81
CA MET A 227 -3.54 5.60 -10.96
C MET A 227 -3.00 4.29 -11.55
N ARG A 228 -3.86 3.41 -12.09
CA ARG A 228 -3.38 2.20 -12.78
C ARG A 228 -2.45 2.51 -13.95
N ASP A 229 -2.79 3.53 -14.75
CA ASP A 229 -1.97 3.95 -15.89
C ASP A 229 -0.60 4.48 -15.42
N MET A 230 -0.56 5.25 -14.33
CA MET A 230 0.71 5.70 -13.73
C MET A 230 1.52 4.53 -13.16
N MET A 231 0.87 3.55 -12.51
CA MET A 231 1.54 2.36 -11.97
C MET A 231 2.01 1.41 -13.08
N GLU A 232 1.36 1.36 -14.25
CA GLU A 232 1.84 0.64 -15.41
C GLU A 232 3.16 1.23 -15.92
N GLN A 233 3.29 2.57 -15.95
CA GLN A 233 4.54 3.23 -16.31
C GLN A 233 5.71 2.87 -15.40
N VAL A 234 5.47 2.56 -14.13
CA VAL A 234 6.52 2.05 -13.22
C VAL A 234 7.13 0.76 -13.75
N VAL A 235 6.32 -0.12 -14.35
CA VAL A 235 6.76 -1.41 -14.87
C VAL A 235 7.27 -1.31 -16.31
N THR A 236 6.68 -0.47 -17.15
CA THR A 236 7.08 -0.36 -18.56
C THR A 236 8.36 0.46 -18.75
N ASP A 237 8.55 1.52 -17.96
CA ASP A 237 9.63 2.51 -18.15
C ASP A 237 10.21 3.06 -16.84
N GLY A 238 9.84 2.50 -15.69
CA GLY A 238 10.29 2.94 -14.37
C GLY A 238 11.14 1.91 -13.64
N GLY A 239 11.22 2.05 -12.31
CA GLY A 239 12.00 1.17 -11.44
C GLY A 239 11.44 -0.25 -11.25
N GLY A 240 10.30 -0.58 -11.86
CA GLY A 240 9.62 -1.88 -11.76
C GLY A 240 9.78 -2.80 -12.98
N GLN A 241 10.68 -2.50 -13.92
CA GLN A 241 10.84 -3.24 -15.19
C GLN A 241 11.09 -4.74 -15.01
N SER A 242 11.70 -5.17 -13.89
CA SER A 242 11.91 -6.58 -13.58
C SER A 242 10.60 -7.38 -13.43
N ALA A 243 9.45 -6.71 -13.21
CA ALA A 243 8.15 -7.34 -13.11
C ALA A 243 7.45 -7.49 -14.48
N ALA A 244 8.03 -6.97 -15.57
CA ALA A 244 7.42 -7.03 -16.89
C ALA A 244 7.33 -8.47 -17.40
N ILE A 245 6.15 -8.85 -17.92
CA ILE A 245 5.91 -10.15 -18.55
C ILE A 245 5.38 -9.89 -19.97
N LYS A 246 6.05 -10.47 -20.97
CA LYS A 246 5.65 -10.32 -22.38
C LYS A 246 4.20 -10.79 -22.59
N GLY A 247 3.39 -9.92 -23.19
CA GLY A 247 1.99 -10.21 -23.49
C GLY A 247 1.00 -9.85 -22.38
N TYR A 248 1.47 -9.33 -21.23
CA TYR A 248 0.64 -8.87 -20.13
C TYR A 248 0.86 -7.40 -19.84
N ARG A 249 -0.22 -6.70 -19.50
CA ARG A 249 -0.14 -5.35 -18.90
C ARG A 249 0.01 -5.52 -17.39
N ILE A 250 1.11 -5.01 -16.84
CA ILE A 250 1.42 -5.11 -15.42
C ILE A 250 1.57 -3.71 -14.86
N ALA A 251 0.85 -3.42 -13.81
CA ALA A 251 0.99 -2.21 -13.00
C ALA A 251 1.56 -2.59 -11.63
N GLY A 252 2.47 -1.78 -11.10
CA GLY A 252 3.09 -2.08 -9.82
C GLY A 252 3.77 -0.89 -9.17
N LYS A 253 4.28 -1.11 -7.97
CA LYS A 253 5.11 -0.15 -7.25
C LYS A 253 6.16 -0.87 -6.43
N THR A 254 7.40 -0.44 -6.57
CA THR A 254 8.51 -0.87 -5.71
C THR A 254 8.47 -0.14 -4.38
N GLY A 255 8.95 -0.78 -3.33
CA GLY A 255 9.09 -0.19 -2.00
C GLY A 255 10.41 -0.55 -1.36
N THR A 256 10.91 0.39 -0.56
CA THR A 256 12.02 0.17 0.37
C THR A 256 11.58 0.75 1.71
N ALA A 257 11.66 -0.03 2.77
CA ALA A 257 11.41 0.41 4.13
C ALA A 257 12.71 0.32 4.93
N GLU A 258 12.97 1.31 5.76
CA GLU A 258 14.05 1.23 6.73
C GLU A 258 13.62 0.31 7.87
N LYS A 259 14.50 -0.63 8.26
CA LYS A 259 14.38 -1.32 9.54
C LYS A 259 15.22 -0.56 10.55
N LEU A 260 14.61 -0.19 11.66
CA LEU A 260 15.37 0.18 12.83
C LEU A 260 16.25 -1.03 13.20
N ALA A 261 17.55 -0.81 13.34
CA ALA A 261 18.43 -1.82 13.90
C ALA A 261 17.97 -2.13 15.33
N GLU A 262 17.80 -3.40 15.64
CA GLU A 262 17.56 -3.91 17.00
C GLU A 262 18.79 -3.64 17.87
#